data_189f60e41f301bd17624e8d1371e768f
#
_entry.id   189f60e41f301bd17624e8d1371e768f
#
_cell.length_a   1.000
_cell.length_b   1.000
_cell.length_c   1.000
_cell.angle_alpha   90.00
_cell.angle_beta   90.00
_cell.angle_gamma   90.00
#
_symmetry.space_group_name_H-M   'P 1'
#
loop_
_entity.id
_entity.type
_entity.pdbx_description
1 polymer ?
#
loop_
_entity_poly.entity_id
_entity_poly.type
_entity_poly.pdbx_seq_one_letter_code
_entity_poly.pdbx_strand_id
1 'polypeptide(L)'
;PKCGLLQIDHVINPKFVFPKSYPYRTGLTNMLVRNFRELVVTLEKKYHLKKNDLIIDIGSNDGTLLQGFKEKGMRVLGIEPTNAARVANKNGIETLQEFFTDKTAKKILNKYGEAKIVAATNVFAHIPNPPELTKNIKKILRPDGVFVSESQYLMDIIEKTEFDTIYHEH
;
A
#
# COMPACT_ATOMS: atom_id res chain seq x y z
N PRO A 1 26.12 8.80 6.34
CA PRO A 1 24.93 8.65 5.52
C PRO A 1 25.28 8.79 4.03
N LYS A 2 25.07 7.69 3.27
CA LYS A 2 25.46 7.67 1.84
C LYS A 2 24.27 7.88 0.89
N CYS A 3 23.04 7.75 1.37
CA CYS A 3 21.83 7.76 0.54
C CYS A 3 20.82 8.86 0.90
N GLY A 4 21.04 9.62 1.98
CA GLY A 4 20.12 10.67 2.42
C GLY A 4 18.79 10.21 3.04
N LEU A 5 18.57 8.88 3.14
CA LEU A 5 17.38 8.34 3.77
C LEU A 5 17.51 8.44 5.29
N LEU A 6 16.54 9.11 5.92
CA LEU A 6 16.40 9.11 7.37
C LEU A 6 15.69 7.85 7.80
N GLN A 7 16.25 7.14 8.77
CA GLN A 7 15.68 5.91 9.34
C GLN A 7 15.90 5.90 10.84
N ILE A 8 15.01 5.26 11.59
CA ILE A 8 15.28 4.85 12.96
C ILE A 8 16.25 3.67 12.95
N ASP A 9 17.12 3.58 13.93
CA ASP A 9 18.16 2.54 14.02
C ASP A 9 17.65 1.25 14.71
N HIS A 10 16.46 1.29 15.26
CA HIS A 10 15.82 0.16 15.94
C HIS A 10 14.57 -0.29 15.20
N VAL A 11 14.58 -1.55 14.76
CA VAL A 11 13.46 -2.15 14.02
C VAL A 11 12.68 -3.10 14.92
N ILE A 12 11.43 -2.78 15.20
CA ILE A 12 10.50 -3.63 15.92
C ILE A 12 9.92 -4.69 14.97
N ASN A 13 9.69 -5.89 15.50
CA ASN A 13 9.06 -6.95 14.71
C ASN A 13 7.67 -6.50 14.22
N PRO A 14 7.40 -6.49 12.90
CA PRO A 14 6.14 -6.00 12.34
C PRO A 14 4.89 -6.67 12.90
N LYS A 15 4.99 -7.90 13.42
CA LYS A 15 3.85 -8.60 14.04
C LYS A 15 3.39 -7.96 15.35
N PHE A 16 4.27 -7.23 16.04
CA PHE A 16 3.90 -6.46 17.23
C PHE A 16 3.28 -5.11 16.87
N VAL A 17 3.82 -4.46 15.84
CA VAL A 17 3.31 -3.16 15.36
C VAL A 17 1.95 -3.34 14.66
N PHE A 18 1.82 -4.38 13.83
CA PHE A 18 0.60 -4.70 13.09
C PHE A 18 0.01 -6.05 13.54
N PRO A 19 -0.54 -6.14 14.75
CA PRO A 19 -1.19 -7.36 15.22
C PRO A 19 -2.46 -7.62 14.40
N LYS A 20 -2.93 -8.86 14.40
CA LYS A 20 -4.17 -9.21 13.68
C LYS A 20 -5.36 -8.33 14.08
N SER A 21 -5.42 -7.90 15.34
CA SER A 21 -6.47 -7.04 15.91
C SER A 21 -6.25 -5.54 15.70
N TYR A 22 -5.33 -5.14 14.82
CA TYR A 22 -5.04 -3.73 14.55
C TYR A 22 -6.33 -2.95 14.22
N PRO A 23 -6.64 -1.88 14.99
CA PRO A 23 -7.99 -1.30 14.98
C PRO A 23 -8.24 -0.34 13.82
N TYR A 24 -7.17 0.19 13.20
CA TYR A 24 -7.29 1.22 12.17
C TYR A 24 -8.03 0.73 10.92
N ARG A 25 -8.94 1.57 10.41
CA ARG A 25 -9.70 1.34 9.19
C ARG A 25 -9.76 2.62 8.37
N THR A 26 -9.27 2.56 7.17
CA THR A 26 -9.19 3.71 6.24
C THR A 26 -10.58 4.22 5.87
N GLY A 27 -11.51 3.32 5.59
CA GLY A 27 -12.86 3.66 5.15
C GLY A 27 -13.74 4.37 6.18
N LEU A 28 -13.29 4.48 7.45
CA LEU A 28 -14.02 5.25 8.48
C LEU A 28 -13.83 6.77 8.34
N THR A 29 -12.84 7.23 7.56
CA THR A 29 -12.51 8.64 7.43
C THR A 29 -12.93 9.15 6.05
N ASN A 30 -14.01 9.95 5.98
CA ASN A 30 -14.55 10.48 4.74
C ASN A 30 -13.52 11.26 3.91
N MET A 31 -12.61 11.98 4.56
CA MET A 31 -11.54 12.71 3.90
C MET A 31 -10.60 11.77 3.15
N LEU A 32 -10.16 10.67 3.77
CA LEU A 32 -9.30 9.66 3.14
C LEU A 32 -10.01 8.96 1.99
N VAL A 33 -11.28 8.62 2.13
CA VAL A 33 -12.09 8.04 1.05
C VAL A 33 -12.11 8.96 -0.17
N ARG A 34 -12.31 10.28 0.04
CA ARG A 34 -12.29 11.26 -1.04
C ARG A 34 -10.90 11.38 -1.67
N ASN A 35 -9.84 11.50 -0.86
CA ASN A 35 -8.47 11.57 -1.35
C ASN A 35 -8.10 10.35 -2.21
N PHE A 36 -8.48 9.16 -1.79
CA PHE A 36 -8.24 7.95 -2.58
C PHE A 36 -9.03 7.91 -3.87
N ARG A 37 -10.26 8.42 -3.91
CA ARG A 37 -11.01 8.56 -5.17
C ARG A 37 -10.32 9.52 -6.14
N GLU A 38 -9.83 10.64 -5.64
CA GLU A 38 -9.07 11.62 -6.43
C GLU A 38 -7.74 11.01 -6.94
N LEU A 39 -7.03 10.26 -6.08
CA LEU A 39 -5.84 9.51 -6.46
C LEU A 39 -6.12 8.51 -7.59
N VAL A 40 -7.19 7.73 -7.49
CA VAL A 40 -7.61 6.77 -8.53
C VAL A 40 -7.84 7.47 -9.87
N VAL A 41 -8.57 8.60 -9.88
CA VAL A 41 -8.81 9.38 -11.11
C VAL A 41 -7.49 9.92 -11.70
N THR A 42 -6.61 10.41 -10.84
CA THR A 42 -5.29 10.92 -11.25
C THR A 42 -4.43 9.83 -11.88
N LEU A 43 -4.36 8.66 -11.24
CA LEU A 43 -3.54 7.54 -11.71
C LEU A 43 -4.12 6.93 -13.00
N GLU A 44 -5.44 6.77 -13.08
CA GLU A 44 -6.11 6.30 -14.29
C GLU A 44 -5.75 7.18 -15.49
N LYS A 45 -5.88 8.49 -15.36
CA LYS A 45 -5.57 9.46 -16.42
C LYS A 45 -4.08 9.50 -16.75
N LYS A 46 -3.21 9.57 -15.72
CA LYS A 46 -1.76 9.73 -15.89
C LYS A 46 -1.11 8.51 -16.54
N TYR A 47 -1.56 7.31 -16.19
CA TYR A 47 -0.95 6.05 -16.66
C TYR A 47 -1.83 5.31 -17.67
N HIS A 48 -2.89 5.96 -18.17
CA HIS A 48 -3.79 5.41 -19.19
C HIS A 48 -4.28 4.01 -18.84
N LEU A 49 -4.75 3.83 -17.57
CA LEU A 49 -5.20 2.55 -17.07
C LEU A 49 -6.41 2.06 -17.86
N LYS A 50 -6.45 0.76 -18.12
CA LYS A 50 -7.49 0.09 -18.90
C LYS A 50 -8.28 -0.89 -18.04
N LYS A 51 -9.48 -1.22 -18.48
CA LYS A 51 -10.22 -2.35 -17.88
C LYS A 51 -9.35 -3.60 -17.88
N ASN A 52 -9.45 -4.36 -16.78
CA ASN A 52 -8.66 -5.57 -16.50
C ASN A 52 -7.16 -5.35 -16.21
N ASP A 53 -6.62 -4.13 -16.22
CA ASP A 53 -5.30 -3.90 -15.64
C ASP A 53 -5.30 -4.33 -14.17
N LEU A 54 -4.25 -5.03 -13.74
CA LEU A 54 -4.12 -5.46 -12.35
C LEU A 54 -3.50 -4.35 -11.51
N ILE A 55 -4.21 -3.99 -10.44
CA ILE A 55 -3.78 -3.04 -9.43
C ILE A 55 -3.59 -3.80 -8.13
N ILE A 56 -2.42 -3.66 -7.53
CA ILE A 56 -2.08 -4.28 -6.25
C ILE A 56 -1.84 -3.19 -5.22
N ASP A 57 -2.36 -3.36 -4.01
CA ASP A 57 -2.13 -2.44 -2.89
C ASP A 57 -1.51 -3.22 -1.71
N ILE A 58 -0.31 -2.78 -1.29
CA ILE A 58 0.43 -3.34 -0.17
C ILE A 58 0.06 -2.56 1.09
N GLY A 59 -0.43 -3.25 2.12
CA GLY A 59 -1.04 -2.63 3.29
C GLY A 59 -2.42 -2.07 2.98
N SER A 60 -3.19 -2.81 2.17
CA SER A 60 -4.46 -2.36 1.59
C SER A 60 -5.57 -2.07 2.60
N ASN A 61 -5.35 -2.36 3.88
CA ASN A 61 -6.31 -2.17 4.95
C ASN A 61 -7.69 -2.77 4.60
N ASP A 62 -8.76 -2.03 4.69
CA ASP A 62 -10.14 -2.47 4.36
C ASP A 62 -10.50 -2.39 2.86
N GLY A 63 -9.51 -2.13 2.00
CA GLY A 63 -9.66 -2.11 0.55
C GLY A 63 -10.22 -0.80 -0.03
N THR A 64 -10.27 0.27 0.76
CA THR A 64 -10.87 1.54 0.33
C THR A 64 -10.23 2.11 -0.94
N LEU A 65 -8.90 2.10 -1.08
CA LEU A 65 -8.24 2.54 -2.32
C LEU A 65 -8.61 1.63 -3.50
N LEU A 66 -8.54 0.31 -3.29
CA LEU A 66 -8.81 -0.68 -4.33
C LEU A 66 -10.27 -0.66 -4.81
N GLN A 67 -11.21 -0.29 -3.95
CA GLN A 67 -12.61 -0.13 -4.32
C GLN A 67 -12.77 0.86 -5.48
N GLY A 68 -12.08 2.00 -5.45
CA GLY A 68 -12.13 3.00 -6.52
C GLY A 68 -11.64 2.46 -7.88
N PHE A 69 -10.58 1.67 -7.90
CA PHE A 69 -10.10 1.01 -9.13
C PHE A 69 -11.06 -0.06 -9.62
N LYS A 70 -11.64 -0.85 -8.72
CA LYS A 70 -12.61 -1.89 -9.05
C LYS A 70 -13.87 -1.31 -9.70
N GLU A 71 -14.38 -0.20 -9.18
CA GLU A 71 -15.55 0.52 -9.74
C GLU A 71 -15.31 0.98 -11.20
N LYS A 72 -14.04 1.18 -11.58
CA LYS A 72 -13.62 1.52 -12.95
C LYS A 72 -13.34 0.29 -13.84
N GLY A 73 -13.57 -0.91 -13.32
CA GLY A 73 -13.44 -2.16 -14.07
C GLY A 73 -12.03 -2.74 -14.10
N MET A 74 -11.15 -2.31 -13.22
CA MET A 74 -9.81 -2.87 -13.06
C MET A 74 -9.86 -4.12 -12.18
N ARG A 75 -8.90 -5.03 -12.36
CA ARG A 75 -8.66 -6.14 -11.45
C ARG A 75 -7.89 -5.61 -10.25
N VAL A 76 -8.28 -6.00 -9.05
CA VAL A 76 -7.67 -5.50 -7.82
C VAL A 76 -7.26 -6.64 -6.89
N LEU A 77 -6.16 -6.45 -6.17
CA LEU A 77 -5.67 -7.38 -5.17
C LEU A 77 -5.06 -6.61 -4.00
N GLY A 78 -5.58 -6.84 -2.80
CA GLY A 78 -5.00 -6.32 -1.57
C GLY A 78 -4.03 -7.30 -0.92
N ILE A 79 -3.05 -6.75 -0.19
CA ILE A 79 -2.18 -7.51 0.70
C ILE A 79 -2.21 -6.80 2.05
N GLU A 80 -2.75 -7.46 3.08
CA GLU A 80 -3.00 -6.85 4.38
C GLU A 80 -2.85 -7.90 5.49
N PRO A 81 -1.87 -7.79 6.41
CA PRO A 81 -1.64 -8.82 7.42
C PRO A 81 -2.68 -8.85 8.54
N THR A 82 -3.42 -7.77 8.75
CA THR A 82 -4.37 -7.62 9.88
C THR A 82 -5.77 -8.15 9.54
N ASN A 83 -6.68 -8.07 10.50
CA ASN A 83 -8.09 -8.41 10.28
C ASN A 83 -8.83 -7.43 9.35
N ALA A 84 -8.22 -6.31 8.95
CA ALA A 84 -8.77 -5.44 7.92
C ALA A 84 -8.96 -6.18 6.59
N ALA A 85 -8.08 -7.13 6.27
CA ALA A 85 -8.22 -8.00 5.11
C ALA A 85 -9.57 -8.73 5.05
N ARG A 86 -10.11 -9.13 6.21
CA ARG A 86 -11.43 -9.79 6.28
C ARG A 86 -12.56 -8.83 5.92
N VAL A 87 -12.43 -7.56 6.31
CA VAL A 87 -13.40 -6.51 5.96
C VAL A 87 -13.35 -6.26 4.46
N ALA A 88 -12.14 -6.09 3.89
CA ALA A 88 -11.95 -5.94 2.45
C ALA A 88 -12.58 -7.10 1.66
N ASN A 89 -12.28 -8.36 2.06
CA ASN A 89 -12.85 -9.54 1.41
C ASN A 89 -14.39 -9.59 1.53
N LYS A 90 -14.95 -9.25 2.70
CA LYS A 90 -16.41 -9.16 2.88
C LYS A 90 -17.06 -8.13 1.96
N ASN A 91 -16.34 -7.04 1.69
CA ASN A 91 -16.77 -5.97 0.77
C ASN A 91 -16.42 -6.31 -0.71
N GLY A 92 -15.97 -7.53 -0.98
CA GLY A 92 -15.69 -8.00 -2.32
C GLY A 92 -14.34 -7.54 -2.90
N ILE A 93 -13.43 -7.03 -2.08
CA ILE A 93 -12.05 -6.71 -2.49
C ILE A 93 -11.16 -7.89 -2.12
N GLU A 94 -10.77 -8.71 -3.13
CA GLU A 94 -9.88 -9.85 -2.89
C GLU A 94 -8.60 -9.37 -2.22
N THR A 95 -8.33 -9.89 -1.01
CA THR A 95 -7.21 -9.47 -0.17
C THR A 95 -6.55 -10.66 0.49
N LEU A 96 -5.23 -10.80 0.30
CA LEU A 96 -4.41 -11.82 0.96
C LEU A 96 -4.10 -11.36 2.38
N GLN A 97 -4.52 -12.15 3.39
CA GLN A 97 -4.23 -11.83 4.79
C GLN A 97 -2.83 -12.29 5.18
N GLU A 98 -1.80 -11.64 4.65
CA GLU A 98 -0.39 -11.96 4.88
C GLU A 98 0.50 -10.72 4.68
N PHE A 99 1.73 -10.76 5.20
CA PHE A 99 2.72 -9.73 4.89
C PHE A 99 3.22 -9.89 3.45
N PHE A 100 3.59 -8.76 2.82
CA PHE A 100 4.22 -8.78 1.51
C PHE A 100 5.69 -9.20 1.63
N THR A 101 6.01 -10.37 1.14
CA THR A 101 7.33 -11.01 1.18
C THR A 101 7.70 -11.57 -0.19
N ASP A 102 8.91 -12.08 -0.37
CA ASP A 102 9.31 -12.81 -1.60
C ASP A 102 8.35 -13.97 -1.93
N LYS A 103 7.92 -14.71 -0.90
CA LYS A 103 6.95 -15.80 -1.06
C LYS A 103 5.60 -15.28 -1.58
N THR A 104 5.11 -14.19 -1.00
CA THR A 104 3.86 -13.55 -1.41
C THR A 104 3.96 -13.01 -2.83
N ALA A 105 5.09 -12.36 -3.18
CA ALA A 105 5.32 -11.87 -4.53
C ALA A 105 5.30 -12.99 -5.58
N LYS A 106 5.96 -14.11 -5.32
CA LYS A 106 5.93 -15.31 -6.19
C LYS A 106 4.51 -15.88 -6.33
N LYS A 107 3.76 -15.98 -5.23
CA LYS A 107 2.36 -16.44 -5.24
C LYS A 107 1.48 -15.53 -6.11
N ILE A 108 1.67 -14.21 -5.98
CA ILE A 108 0.93 -13.21 -6.75
C ILE A 108 1.24 -13.38 -8.24
N LEU A 109 2.51 -13.39 -8.60
CA LEU A 109 2.93 -13.52 -9.99
C LEU A 109 2.34 -14.78 -10.65
N ASN A 110 2.37 -15.91 -9.95
CA ASN A 110 1.88 -17.18 -10.47
C ASN A 110 0.35 -17.23 -10.63
N LYS A 111 -0.40 -16.62 -9.69
CA LYS A 111 -1.87 -16.69 -9.68
C LYS A 111 -2.55 -15.56 -10.43
N TYR A 112 -2.02 -14.34 -10.31
CA TYR A 112 -2.68 -13.11 -10.79
C TYR A 112 -1.98 -12.46 -11.98
N GLY A 113 -0.68 -12.78 -12.17
CA GLY A 113 0.17 -12.16 -13.20
C GLY A 113 0.80 -10.85 -12.72
N GLU A 114 1.33 -10.11 -13.69
CA GLU A 114 2.02 -8.84 -13.45
C GLU A 114 1.03 -7.68 -13.32
N ALA A 115 1.34 -6.76 -12.40
CA ALA A 115 0.52 -5.59 -12.10
C ALA A 115 0.89 -4.38 -12.97
N LYS A 116 -0.10 -3.59 -13.34
CA LYS A 116 0.08 -2.27 -13.95
C LYS A 116 0.43 -1.22 -12.91
N ILE A 117 -0.19 -1.29 -11.74
CA ILE A 117 0.16 -0.47 -10.58
C ILE A 117 0.36 -1.35 -9.36
N VAL A 118 1.42 -1.06 -8.60
CA VAL A 118 1.58 -1.48 -7.21
C VAL A 118 1.56 -0.24 -6.35
N ALA A 119 0.62 -0.15 -5.43
CA ALA A 119 0.51 0.95 -4.48
C ALA A 119 1.02 0.54 -3.09
N ALA A 120 1.49 1.52 -2.31
CA ALA A 120 1.78 1.41 -0.88
C ALA A 120 1.59 2.78 -0.23
N THR A 121 0.39 3.05 0.28
CA THR A 121 0.03 4.34 0.88
C THR A 121 0.21 4.28 2.40
N ASN A 122 1.14 5.10 2.92
CA ASN A 122 1.54 5.13 4.33
C ASN A 122 1.97 3.75 4.88
N VAL A 123 2.71 2.99 4.07
CA VAL A 123 3.20 1.66 4.41
C VAL A 123 4.70 1.53 4.22
N PHE A 124 5.26 2.20 3.21
CA PHE A 124 6.68 2.07 2.85
C PHE A 124 7.61 2.37 4.03
N ALA A 125 7.28 3.38 4.83
CA ALA A 125 8.05 3.80 6.00
C ALA A 125 8.08 2.73 7.13
N HIS A 126 7.09 1.84 7.17
CA HIS A 126 7.00 0.79 8.20
C HIS A 126 7.73 -0.51 7.81
N ILE A 127 8.32 -0.58 6.62
CA ILE A 127 8.95 -1.80 6.12
C ILE A 127 10.41 -1.88 6.59
N PRO A 128 10.78 -2.95 7.31
CA PRO A 128 12.13 -3.09 7.86
C PRO A 128 13.24 -3.16 6.82
N ASN A 129 12.94 -3.64 5.62
CA ASN A 129 13.91 -3.85 4.55
C ASN A 129 13.41 -3.26 3.22
N PRO A 130 13.53 -1.93 3.01
CA PRO A 130 13.11 -1.27 1.78
C PRO A 130 13.74 -1.84 0.49
N PRO A 131 15.04 -2.22 0.48
CA PRO A 131 15.64 -2.87 -0.70
C PRO A 131 14.96 -4.20 -1.08
N GLU A 132 14.59 -5.02 -0.11
CA GLU A 132 13.88 -6.27 -0.38
C GLU A 132 12.45 -6.00 -0.87
N LEU A 133 11.76 -5.05 -0.25
CA LEU A 133 10.44 -4.61 -0.68
C LEU A 133 10.46 -4.19 -2.15
N THR A 134 11.35 -3.27 -2.53
CA THR A 134 11.44 -2.77 -3.90
C THR A 134 11.82 -3.85 -4.91
N LYS A 135 12.71 -4.78 -4.53
CA LYS A 135 13.03 -5.95 -5.34
C LYS A 135 11.79 -6.82 -5.58
N ASN A 136 10.98 -7.06 -4.56
CA ASN A 136 9.76 -7.86 -4.67
C ASN A 136 8.65 -7.14 -5.45
N ILE A 137 8.52 -5.82 -5.29
CA ILE A 137 7.63 -5.00 -6.12
C ILE A 137 8.01 -5.11 -7.59
N LYS A 138 9.31 -4.95 -7.90
CA LYS A 138 9.81 -5.06 -9.28
C LYS A 138 9.48 -6.41 -9.93
N LYS A 139 9.45 -7.51 -9.16
CA LYS A 139 9.10 -8.85 -9.68
C LYS A 139 7.65 -8.96 -10.14
N ILE A 140 6.74 -8.23 -9.51
CA ILE A 140 5.30 -8.30 -9.79
C ILE A 140 4.80 -7.17 -10.68
N LEU A 141 5.66 -6.20 -11.01
CA LEU A 141 5.34 -5.12 -11.93
C LEU A 141 5.58 -5.52 -13.37
N ARG A 142 4.67 -5.14 -14.25
CA ARG A 142 4.89 -5.17 -15.71
C ARG A 142 6.06 -4.28 -16.10
N PRO A 143 6.71 -4.49 -17.27
CA PRO A 143 7.75 -3.60 -17.77
C PRO A 143 7.30 -2.13 -17.88
N ASP A 144 6.03 -1.88 -18.18
CA ASP A 144 5.38 -0.58 -18.24
C ASP A 144 4.57 -0.24 -16.96
N GLY A 145 4.79 -1.02 -15.91
CA GLY A 145 4.11 -0.84 -14.61
C GLY A 145 4.75 0.24 -13.76
N VAL A 146 3.98 0.73 -12.77
CA VAL A 146 4.38 1.85 -11.90
C VAL A 146 4.20 1.47 -10.44
N PHE A 147 5.20 1.80 -9.63
CA PHE A 147 5.08 1.80 -8.18
C PHE A 147 4.65 3.20 -7.70
N VAL A 148 3.60 3.25 -6.90
CA VAL A 148 3.04 4.46 -6.29
C VAL A 148 3.15 4.35 -4.79
N SER A 149 3.86 5.27 -4.14
CA SER A 149 3.93 5.34 -2.69
C SER A 149 3.48 6.70 -2.18
N GLU A 150 2.83 6.69 -1.03
CA GLU A 150 2.54 7.87 -0.23
C GLU A 150 3.23 7.70 1.11
N SER A 151 3.97 8.73 1.52
CA SER A 151 4.66 8.78 2.81
C SER A 151 4.76 10.22 3.27
N GLN A 152 4.90 10.41 4.56
CA GLN A 152 5.09 11.72 5.16
C GLN A 152 6.38 12.38 4.61
N TYR A 153 6.32 13.68 4.31
CA TYR A 153 7.45 14.41 3.76
C TYR A 153 8.24 15.09 4.86
N LEU A 154 9.45 14.59 5.11
CA LEU A 154 10.31 15.03 6.21
C LEU A 154 10.59 16.55 6.20
N MET A 155 10.80 17.15 5.04
CA MET A 155 11.12 18.58 4.97
C MET A 155 9.97 19.46 5.45
N ASP A 156 8.72 19.10 5.11
CA ASP A 156 7.54 19.81 5.61
C ASP A 156 7.43 19.69 7.14
N ILE A 157 7.75 18.52 7.69
CA ILE A 157 7.78 18.33 9.16
C ILE A 157 8.80 19.28 9.80
N ILE A 158 10.00 19.39 9.22
CA ILE A 158 11.07 20.23 9.77
C ILE A 158 10.76 21.72 9.57
N GLU A 159 10.42 22.12 8.34
CA GLU A 159 10.30 23.53 7.96
C GLU A 159 9.00 24.17 8.45
N LYS A 160 7.91 23.40 8.45
CA LYS A 160 6.58 23.88 8.85
C LYS A 160 6.19 23.49 10.28
N THR A 161 7.06 22.72 10.96
CA THR A 161 6.77 22.17 12.28
C THR A 161 5.46 21.35 12.26
N GLU A 162 5.25 20.62 11.19
CA GLU A 162 4.06 19.76 11.02
C GLU A 162 4.20 18.54 11.90
N PHE A 163 3.55 18.60 13.04
CA PHE A 163 3.56 17.54 14.05
C PHE A 163 2.12 17.11 14.28
N ASP A 164 1.72 16.02 13.67
CA ASP A 164 0.31 15.62 13.68
C ASP A 164 -0.10 14.97 15.00
N THR A 165 0.77 14.15 15.59
CA THR A 165 0.48 13.46 16.86
C THR A 165 1.75 13.24 17.69
N ILE A 166 1.57 13.00 19.00
CA ILE A 166 2.65 12.50 19.88
C ILE A 166 2.95 11.03 19.55
N TYR A 167 2.08 10.38 18.83
CA TYR A 167 2.14 8.98 18.50
C TYR A 167 2.82 8.78 17.16
N HIS A 168 3.99 8.15 17.19
CA HIS A 168 4.74 7.74 16.00
C HIS A 168 4.87 6.24 15.98
N GLU A 169 4.47 5.64 14.86
CA GLU A 169 4.56 4.19 14.67
C GLU A 169 5.93 3.74 14.12
N HIS A 170 6.77 4.70 13.76
CA HIS A 170 8.00 4.43 13.02
C HIS A 170 9.04 5.55 13.16
#